data_89466563049737694686b1e5ba55f64d
#
_entry.id   89466563049737694686b1e5ba55f64d
#
_cell.length_a   1.000
_cell.length_b   1.000
_cell.length_c   1.000
_cell.angle_alpha   90.00
_cell.angle_beta   90.00
_cell.angle_gamma   90.00
#
_symmetry.space_group_name_H-M   'P 1'
#
loop_
_entity.id
_entity.type
_entity.pdbx_description
1 polymer ?
#
loop_
_entity_poly.entity_id
_entity_poly.type
_entity_poly.pdbx_seq_one_letter_code
_entity_poly.pdbx_strand_id
1 'polypeptide(L)'
;LFCGTGALESARGHLPVAGVVSIHGSLARDQSRKNEALTAKILVENPADDKSVTPDDYNNLIKEMNEGNADWQIITYAHSKHTFTDPKSPDYNETMAKRAWNHTLMFLKEILK
;
A
#
# COMPACT_ATOMS: atom_id res chain seq x y z
N LEU A 1 11.29 0.52 0.45
CA LEU A 1 11.39 1.56 0.29
C LEU A 1 10.52 2.71 0.72
N PHE A 2 11.07 3.85 0.54
CA PHE A 2 10.52 5.11 0.98
C PHE A 2 9.16 5.42 0.36
N CYS A 3 8.96 5.00 -0.90
CA CYS A 3 7.77 5.40 -1.66
C CYS A 3 6.47 4.84 -1.07
N GLY A 4 6.44 3.56 -0.69
CA GLY A 4 5.24 2.96 -0.13
C GLY A 4 4.87 3.54 1.22
N THR A 5 5.85 3.69 2.12
CA THR A 5 5.65 4.31 3.42
C THR A 5 5.21 5.76 3.27
N GLY A 6 5.86 6.51 2.36
CA GLY A 6 5.51 7.89 2.08
C GLY A 6 4.09 8.06 1.56
N ALA A 7 3.62 7.11 0.73
CA ALA A 7 2.25 7.13 0.22
C ALA A 7 1.23 7.02 1.36
N LEU A 8 1.39 6.04 2.25
CA LEU A 8 0.49 5.86 3.39
C LEU A 8 0.57 7.06 4.36
N GLU A 9 1.78 7.56 4.62
CA GLU A 9 1.95 8.72 5.48
C GLU A 9 1.34 9.99 4.89
N SER A 10 1.34 10.13 3.56
CA SER A 10 0.66 11.23 2.89
C SER A 10 -0.84 11.20 3.14
N ALA A 11 -1.46 10.01 3.09
CA ALA A 11 -2.86 9.85 3.41
C ALA A 11 -3.14 10.11 4.89
N ARG A 12 -2.32 9.56 5.78
CA ARG A 12 -2.44 9.74 7.23
C ARG A 12 -2.26 11.20 7.64
N GLY A 13 -1.37 11.92 6.96
CA GLY A 13 -1.11 13.33 7.20
C GLY A 13 -2.08 14.28 6.51
N HIS A 14 -3.11 13.77 5.85
CA HIS A 14 -4.13 14.56 5.15
C HIS A 14 -3.57 15.52 4.11
N LEU A 15 -2.51 15.11 3.41
CA LEU A 15 -2.03 15.89 2.27
C LEU A 15 -3.11 15.95 1.19
N PRO A 16 -3.16 17.03 0.39
CA PRO A 16 -4.24 17.22 -0.59
C PRO A 16 -4.05 16.34 -1.82
N VAL A 17 -4.21 15.02 -1.65
CA VAL A 17 -4.11 14.02 -2.71
C VAL A 17 -5.45 13.30 -2.86
N ALA A 18 -5.81 12.96 -4.10
CA ALA A 18 -7.05 12.24 -4.38
C ALA A 18 -6.94 10.76 -4.00
N GLY A 19 -5.74 10.20 -4.10
CA GLY A 19 -5.49 8.82 -3.74
C GLY A 19 -4.01 8.53 -3.63
N VAL A 20 -3.68 7.39 -3.03
CA VAL A 20 -2.31 6.93 -2.88
C VAL A 20 -2.22 5.44 -3.23
N VAL A 21 -1.06 5.05 -3.76
CA VAL A 21 -0.72 3.65 -4.01
C VAL A 21 0.53 3.32 -3.21
N SER A 22 0.43 2.35 -2.31
CA SER A 22 1.57 1.86 -1.55
C SER A 22 2.01 0.52 -2.15
N ILE A 23 3.19 0.50 -2.76
CA ILE A 23 3.75 -0.70 -3.37
C ILE A 23 4.92 -1.17 -2.50
N HIS A 24 4.80 -2.39 -1.97
CA HIS A 24 5.77 -3.05 -1.09
C HIS A 24 6.42 -2.10 -0.04
N GLY A 25 5.63 -1.19 0.51
CA GLY A 25 6.07 -0.34 1.60
C GLY A 25 5.75 -0.90 2.98
N SER A 26 6.27 -0.26 4.01
CA SER A 26 5.89 -0.58 5.39
C SER A 26 4.43 -0.18 5.62
N LEU A 27 3.69 -1.03 6.31
CA LEU A 27 2.27 -0.80 6.61
C LEU A 27 2.06 -0.20 8.00
N ALA A 28 3.08 -0.21 8.85
CA ALA A 28 2.94 0.19 10.24
C ALA A 28 2.70 1.69 10.39
N ARG A 29 1.84 2.03 11.32
CA ARG A 29 1.58 3.40 11.75
C ARG A 29 2.27 3.64 13.09
N ASP A 30 2.75 4.85 13.31
CA ASP A 30 3.22 5.25 14.65
C ASP A 30 2.02 5.20 15.60
N GLN A 31 2.12 4.35 16.62
CA GLN A 31 1.03 4.09 17.56
C GLN A 31 0.70 5.30 18.46
N SER A 32 1.62 6.26 18.57
CA SER A 32 1.36 7.50 19.30
C SER A 32 0.46 8.47 18.53
N ARG A 33 0.32 8.27 17.22
CA ARG A 33 -0.52 9.11 16.37
C ARG A 33 -1.98 8.66 16.48
N LYS A 34 -2.88 9.62 16.65
CA LYS A 34 -4.32 9.34 16.63
C LYS A 34 -4.73 8.81 15.27
N ASN A 35 -5.65 7.85 15.29
CA ASN A 35 -6.28 7.36 14.08
C ASN A 35 -7.41 8.32 13.70
N GLU A 36 -7.23 9.02 12.58
CA GLU A 36 -8.18 10.00 12.09
C GLU A 36 -8.85 9.52 10.80
N ALA A 37 -9.96 10.15 10.44
CA ALA A 37 -10.65 9.83 9.19
C ALA A 37 -9.73 10.08 8.00
N LEU A 38 -9.73 9.14 7.05
CA LEU A 38 -8.89 9.17 5.86
C LEU A 38 -9.75 9.50 4.64
N THR A 39 -9.43 10.59 3.96
CA THR A 39 -10.23 11.09 2.83
C THR A 39 -9.69 10.65 1.48
N ALA A 40 -8.39 10.36 1.37
CA ALA A 40 -7.80 9.86 0.14
C ALA A 40 -8.20 8.40 -0.11
N LYS A 41 -8.39 8.04 -1.37
CA LYS A 41 -8.54 6.63 -1.74
C LYS A 41 -7.19 5.92 -1.62
N ILE A 42 -7.17 4.68 -1.16
CA ILE A 42 -5.94 3.98 -0.82
C ILE A 42 -5.90 2.61 -1.50
N LEU A 43 -4.86 2.37 -2.28
CA LEU A 43 -4.54 1.04 -2.80
C LEU A 43 -3.20 0.59 -2.21
N VAL A 44 -3.21 -0.57 -1.57
CA VAL A 44 -1.99 -1.19 -1.04
C VAL A 44 -1.71 -2.45 -1.85
N GLU A 45 -0.52 -2.52 -2.44
CA GLU A 45 -0.04 -3.68 -3.19
C GLU A 45 1.04 -4.36 -2.34
N ASN A 46 0.67 -5.48 -1.72
CA ASN A 46 1.46 -6.11 -0.66
C ASN A 46 2.08 -7.43 -1.14
N PRO A 47 3.41 -7.57 -1.10
CA PRO A 47 4.05 -8.85 -1.40
C PRO A 47 3.81 -9.85 -0.25
N ALA A 48 3.37 -11.06 -0.60
CA ALA A 48 3.00 -12.08 0.39
C ALA A 48 4.19 -12.56 1.24
N ASP A 49 5.38 -12.56 0.65
CA ASP A 49 6.59 -13.10 1.29
C ASP A 49 7.52 -12.01 1.81
N ASP A 50 7.02 -10.82 2.05
CA ASP A 50 7.82 -9.73 2.61
C ASP A 50 7.93 -9.88 4.13
N LYS A 51 9.10 -10.26 4.59
CA LYS A 51 9.37 -10.48 6.02
C LYS A 51 9.39 -9.20 6.84
N SER A 52 9.48 -8.04 6.20
CA SER A 52 9.41 -6.76 6.90
C SER A 52 7.99 -6.35 7.29
N VAL A 53 7.00 -7.05 6.78
CA VAL A 53 5.58 -6.83 7.11
C VAL A 53 5.07 -8.04 7.86
N THR A 54 4.76 -7.85 9.15
CA THR A 54 4.24 -8.93 10.01
C THR A 54 2.73 -9.09 9.83
N PRO A 55 2.16 -10.25 10.21
CA PRO A 55 0.69 -10.39 10.25
C PRO A 55 0.02 -9.32 11.11
N ASP A 56 0.65 -8.90 12.20
CA ASP A 56 0.12 -7.83 13.06
C ASP A 56 0.08 -6.49 12.32
N ASP A 57 1.13 -6.16 11.56
CA ASP A 57 1.15 -4.93 10.76
C ASP A 57 0.00 -4.92 9.76
N TYR A 58 -0.24 -6.04 9.10
CA TYR A 58 -1.31 -6.20 8.13
C TYR A 58 -2.69 -6.03 8.78
N ASN A 59 -2.92 -6.71 9.90
CA ASN A 59 -4.19 -6.63 10.62
C ASN A 59 -4.42 -5.25 11.23
N ASN A 60 -3.38 -4.61 11.72
CA ASN A 60 -3.46 -3.25 12.26
C ASN A 60 -3.79 -2.24 11.17
N LEU A 61 -3.26 -2.42 9.96
CA LEU A 61 -3.61 -1.56 8.83
C LEU A 61 -5.09 -1.67 8.49
N ILE A 62 -5.62 -2.88 8.41
CA ILE A 62 -7.04 -3.12 8.14
C ILE A 62 -7.90 -2.41 9.18
N LYS A 63 -7.54 -2.56 10.45
CA LYS A 63 -8.24 -1.90 11.56
C LYS A 63 -8.19 -0.38 11.42
N GLU A 64 -7.04 0.17 11.11
CA GLU A 64 -6.84 1.61 10.91
C GLU A 64 -7.73 2.14 9.78
N MET A 65 -7.74 1.45 8.64
CA MET A 65 -8.53 1.85 7.48
C MET A 65 -10.03 1.83 7.79
N ASN A 66 -10.50 0.81 8.49
CA ASN A 66 -11.91 0.69 8.85
C ASN A 66 -12.32 1.74 9.89
N GLU A 67 -11.50 1.98 10.90
CA GLU A 67 -11.78 3.02 11.90
C GLU A 67 -11.77 4.41 11.28
N GLY A 68 -10.88 4.65 10.30
CA GLY A 68 -10.81 5.92 9.58
C GLY A 68 -11.84 6.07 8.47
N ASN A 69 -12.72 5.08 8.29
CA ASN A 69 -13.74 5.06 7.23
C ASN A 69 -13.14 5.32 5.85
N ALA A 70 -11.98 4.76 5.56
CA ALA A 70 -11.27 4.96 4.31
C ALA A 70 -11.92 4.17 3.17
N ASP A 71 -11.75 4.68 1.94
CA ASP A 71 -11.98 3.91 0.72
C ASP A 71 -10.65 3.23 0.38
N TRP A 72 -10.55 1.94 0.68
CA TRP A 72 -9.27 1.24 0.62
C TRP A 72 -9.40 -0.16 0.02
N GLN A 73 -8.28 -0.63 -0.52
CA GLN A 73 -8.13 -1.99 -1.03
C GLN A 73 -6.70 -2.46 -0.80
N ILE A 74 -6.54 -3.71 -0.37
CA ILE A 74 -5.24 -4.38 -0.28
C ILE A 74 -5.25 -5.56 -1.24
N ILE A 75 -4.24 -5.64 -2.10
CA ILE A 75 -4.02 -6.79 -2.97
C ILE A 75 -2.70 -7.42 -2.55
N THR A 76 -2.75 -8.72 -2.23
CA THR A 76 -1.56 -9.48 -1.83
C THR A 76 -1.13 -10.37 -2.98
N TYR A 77 0.15 -10.32 -3.32
CA TYR A 77 0.73 -11.05 -4.45
C TYR A 77 1.54 -12.24 -3.94
N ALA A 78 1.18 -13.45 -4.37
CA ALA A 78 1.87 -14.67 -4.00
C ALA A 78 3.30 -14.68 -4.54
N HIS A 79 4.18 -15.39 -3.84
CA HIS A 79 5.57 -15.61 -4.26
C HIS A 79 6.33 -14.30 -4.53
N SER A 80 5.97 -13.25 -3.83
CA SER A 80 6.55 -11.91 -4.02
C SER A 80 7.18 -11.44 -2.74
N LYS A 81 8.42 -10.97 -2.85
CA LYS A 81 9.20 -10.40 -1.75
C LYS A 81 9.23 -8.89 -1.87
N HIS A 82 9.83 -8.25 -0.88
CA HIS A 82 10.07 -6.81 -0.95
C HIS A 82 10.80 -6.48 -2.27
N THR A 83 10.47 -5.40 -2.92
CA THR A 83 11.03 -5.00 -4.22
C THR A 83 10.68 -5.93 -5.41
N PHE A 84 9.59 -6.68 -5.32
CA PHE A 84 9.21 -7.61 -6.40
C PHE A 84 8.89 -6.91 -7.73
N THR A 85 8.62 -5.62 -7.72
CA THR A 85 8.32 -4.83 -8.92
C THR A 85 9.54 -4.20 -9.57
N ASP A 86 10.72 -4.28 -8.95
CA ASP A 86 11.95 -3.68 -9.46
C ASP A 86 12.70 -4.67 -10.35
N PRO A 87 12.79 -4.41 -11.69
CA PRO A 87 13.49 -5.32 -12.60
C PRO A 87 14.97 -5.52 -12.27
N LYS A 88 15.58 -4.61 -11.50
CA LYS A 88 16.99 -4.70 -11.10
C LYS A 88 17.17 -5.49 -9.82
N SER A 89 16.09 -5.80 -9.10
CA SER A 89 16.19 -6.56 -7.85
C SER A 89 16.30 -8.06 -8.12
N PRO A 90 17.09 -8.80 -7.31
CA PRO A 90 17.09 -10.27 -7.37
C PRO A 90 15.73 -10.87 -6.99
N ASP A 91 14.89 -10.10 -6.34
CA ASP A 91 13.55 -10.53 -5.92
C ASP A 91 12.46 -10.17 -6.93
N TYR A 92 12.83 -9.72 -8.13
CA TYR A 92 11.88 -9.35 -9.18
C TYR A 92 11.00 -10.54 -9.58
N ASN A 93 9.70 -10.32 -9.59
CA ASN A 93 8.72 -11.28 -10.09
C ASN A 93 7.94 -10.61 -11.23
N GLU A 94 8.28 -10.95 -12.47
CA GLU A 94 7.73 -10.30 -13.65
C GLU A 94 6.22 -10.42 -13.73
N THR A 95 5.68 -11.60 -13.48
CA THR A 95 4.23 -11.84 -13.56
C THR A 95 3.47 -10.98 -12.55
N MET A 96 3.91 -11.00 -11.30
CA MET A 96 3.24 -10.24 -10.25
C MET A 96 3.48 -8.75 -10.39
N ALA A 97 4.65 -8.35 -10.87
CA ALA A 97 4.94 -6.95 -11.18
C ALA A 97 4.00 -6.40 -12.24
N LYS A 98 3.73 -7.15 -13.30
CA LYS A 98 2.77 -6.76 -14.34
C LYS A 98 1.36 -6.66 -13.79
N ARG A 99 0.95 -7.60 -12.95
CA ARG A 99 -0.37 -7.56 -12.31
C ARG A 99 -0.51 -6.34 -11.40
N ALA A 100 0.51 -6.06 -10.59
CA ALA A 100 0.53 -4.89 -9.72
C ALA A 100 0.45 -3.60 -10.53
N TRP A 101 1.18 -3.51 -11.63
CA TRP A 101 1.12 -2.36 -12.52
C TRP A 101 -0.28 -2.15 -13.11
N ASN A 102 -0.92 -3.23 -13.56
CA ASN A 102 -2.28 -3.15 -14.10
C ASN A 102 -3.29 -2.69 -13.05
N HIS A 103 -3.18 -3.17 -11.82
CA HIS A 103 -4.03 -2.73 -10.72
C HIS A 103 -3.81 -1.24 -10.41
N THR A 104 -2.55 -0.80 -10.41
CA THR A 104 -2.20 0.62 -10.23
C THR A 104 -2.86 1.48 -11.32
N LEU A 105 -2.76 1.07 -12.58
CA LEU A 105 -3.36 1.81 -13.69
C LEU A 105 -4.89 1.89 -13.58
N MET A 106 -5.54 0.80 -13.18
CA MET A 106 -6.99 0.79 -12.97
C MET A 106 -7.39 1.78 -11.88
N PHE A 107 -6.65 1.78 -10.78
CA PHE A 107 -6.88 2.69 -9.68
C PHE A 107 -6.71 4.16 -10.10
N LEU A 108 -5.63 4.46 -10.83
CA LEU A 108 -5.38 5.81 -11.32
C LEU A 108 -6.48 6.28 -12.28
N LYS A 109 -6.97 5.41 -13.16
CA LYS A 109 -8.08 5.76 -14.06
C LYS A 109 -9.35 6.11 -13.28
N GLU A 110 -9.60 5.43 -12.18
CA GLU A 110 -10.76 5.71 -11.35
C GLU A 110 -10.67 7.10 -10.70
N ILE A 111 -9.52 7.45 -10.14
CA ILE A 111 -9.38 8.69 -9.38
C ILE A 111 -9.13 9.93 -10.25
N LEU A 112 -8.67 9.75 -11.48
CA LEU A 112 -8.37 10.84 -12.41
C LEU A 112 -9.52 11.16 -13.39
N LYS A 113 -10.67 10.61 -13.15
CA LYS A 113 -11.87 10.90 -13.96
C LYS A 113 -12.33 12.33 -13.77
#